data_5c4ab702591da4e4814abf15b41795d5
#
_entry.id   5c4ab702591da4e4814abf15b41795d5
#
_cell.length_a   1.000
_cell.length_b   1.000
_cell.length_c   1.000
_cell.angle_alpha   90.00
_cell.angle_beta   90.00
_cell.angle_gamma   90.00
#
_symmetry.space_group_name_H-M   'P 1'
#
loop_
_entity.id
_entity.type
_entity.pdbx_description
1 polymer ?
#
loop_
_entity_poly.entity_id
_entity_poly.type
_entity_poly.pdbx_seq_one_letter_code
_entity_poly.pdbx_strand_id
1 'polypeptide(L)'
;MSVKNLFNLKDKVALVTGASRGIGEGIAKLLASAGAHVIVSSRKVEGCQVIADEIIAAGGSAEAIACHIGEMDQIENCFQQIEEKHGKLDILVNNAAANPYFGHVLDTDLSAFQKTVDVNVRGYFFMSVAGGKLMKKNGGGNIINVASVNGVIPGDFQGIYSITKSAVIAMTKTFAKECAPLGIRVNALLPGLTDTKFASALTSNDAILKQAMMHIPMKRAAMPEEMAGTVLYLASDASSYTTGTCINVDGGYLLV
;
A
#
# COMPACT_ATOMS: atom_id res chain seq x y z
N MET A 1 -3.61 -23.25 18.11
CA MET A 1 -3.92 -22.37 16.96
C MET A 1 -3.25 -22.97 15.72
N SER A 2 -3.95 -23.22 14.62
CA SER A 2 -3.31 -23.76 13.42
C SER A 2 -2.80 -22.64 12.51
N VAL A 3 -1.71 -22.87 11.76
CA VAL A 3 -1.17 -21.91 10.81
C VAL A 3 -2.23 -21.45 9.81
N LYS A 4 -3.08 -22.38 9.33
CA LYS A 4 -4.19 -22.07 8.41
C LYS A 4 -5.18 -21.06 9.00
N ASN A 5 -5.42 -21.09 10.30
CA ASN A 5 -6.36 -20.16 10.94
C ASN A 5 -5.76 -18.77 11.16
N LEU A 6 -4.43 -18.68 11.40
CA LEU A 6 -3.74 -17.40 11.64
C LEU A 6 -3.76 -16.47 10.43
N PHE A 7 -3.67 -17.01 9.21
CA PHE A 7 -3.62 -16.26 7.97
C PHE A 7 -4.91 -16.30 7.15
N ASN A 8 -5.98 -16.86 7.73
CA ASN A 8 -7.28 -16.96 7.08
C ASN A 8 -7.98 -15.61 7.07
N LEU A 9 -8.36 -15.14 5.88
CA LEU A 9 -9.10 -13.91 5.66
C LEU A 9 -10.54 -14.16 5.17
N LYS A 10 -11.06 -15.36 5.39
CA LYS A 10 -12.43 -15.69 5.01
C LYS A 10 -13.41 -14.69 5.64
N ASP A 11 -14.40 -14.26 4.87
CA ASP A 11 -15.42 -13.29 5.25
C ASP A 11 -14.86 -11.86 5.55
N LYS A 12 -13.59 -11.57 5.21
CA LYS A 12 -13.00 -10.24 5.30
C LYS A 12 -13.17 -9.47 4.00
N VAL A 13 -13.46 -8.17 4.09
CA VAL A 13 -13.49 -7.23 2.96
C VAL A 13 -12.23 -6.40 2.98
N ALA A 14 -11.46 -6.44 1.88
CA ALA A 14 -10.19 -5.75 1.75
C ALA A 14 -10.22 -4.76 0.58
N LEU A 15 -9.85 -3.50 0.84
CA LEU A 15 -9.61 -2.49 -0.21
C LEU A 15 -8.11 -2.34 -0.43
N VAL A 16 -7.66 -2.53 -1.69
CA VAL A 16 -6.26 -2.33 -2.09
C VAL A 16 -6.18 -1.23 -3.13
N THR A 17 -5.53 -0.10 -2.79
CA THR A 17 -5.37 1.03 -3.71
C THR A 17 -4.13 0.86 -4.58
N GLY A 18 -4.17 1.38 -5.82
CA GLY A 18 -3.07 1.20 -6.79
C GLY A 18 -2.86 -0.26 -7.19
N ALA A 19 -3.92 -1.06 -7.17
CA ALA A 19 -3.86 -2.51 -7.33
C ALA A 19 -4.00 -3.01 -8.78
N SER A 20 -4.02 -2.12 -9.76
CA SER A 20 -4.10 -2.50 -11.18
C SER A 20 -2.78 -3.05 -11.75
N ARG A 21 -1.69 -3.07 -10.97
CA ARG A 21 -0.36 -3.60 -11.34
C ARG A 21 0.62 -3.60 -10.17
N GLY A 22 1.74 -4.34 -10.33
CA GLY A 22 2.90 -4.30 -9.44
C GLY A 22 2.59 -4.73 -8.01
N ILE A 23 3.13 -4.01 -7.02
CA ILE A 23 2.99 -4.38 -5.60
C ILE A 23 1.52 -4.53 -5.19
N GLY A 24 0.67 -3.59 -5.59
CA GLY A 24 -0.76 -3.63 -5.26
C GLY A 24 -1.51 -4.80 -5.88
N GLU A 25 -1.17 -5.19 -7.11
CA GLU A 25 -1.68 -6.40 -7.77
C GLU A 25 -1.27 -7.66 -7.00
N GLY A 26 0.03 -7.82 -6.70
CA GLY A 26 0.53 -8.96 -5.93
C GLY A 26 -0.16 -9.08 -4.56
N ILE A 27 -0.36 -7.94 -3.87
CA ILE A 27 -1.09 -7.89 -2.60
C ILE A 27 -2.55 -8.34 -2.80
N ALA A 28 -3.26 -7.78 -3.78
CA ALA A 28 -4.67 -8.09 -4.03
C ALA A 28 -4.87 -9.60 -4.30
N LYS A 29 -4.04 -10.19 -5.15
CA LYS A 29 -4.07 -11.62 -5.46
C LYS A 29 -3.82 -12.49 -4.24
N LEU A 30 -2.83 -12.15 -3.40
CA LEU A 30 -2.52 -12.94 -2.20
C LEU A 30 -3.62 -12.82 -1.14
N LEU A 31 -4.18 -11.63 -0.88
CA LEU A 31 -5.27 -11.47 0.08
C LEU A 31 -6.52 -12.24 -0.37
N ALA A 32 -6.83 -12.24 -1.68
CA ALA A 32 -7.94 -13.03 -2.23
C ALA A 32 -7.69 -14.53 -2.08
N SER A 33 -6.48 -15.04 -2.33
CA SER A 33 -6.12 -16.44 -2.13
C SER A 33 -6.20 -16.87 -0.66
N ALA A 34 -6.05 -15.93 0.28
CA ALA A 34 -6.26 -16.15 1.71
C ALA A 34 -7.74 -16.10 2.13
N GLY A 35 -8.66 -15.86 1.19
CA GLY A 35 -10.11 -15.91 1.39
C GLY A 35 -10.82 -14.57 1.52
N ALA A 36 -10.11 -13.44 1.40
CA ALA A 36 -10.75 -12.13 1.43
C ALA A 36 -11.56 -11.86 0.15
N HIS A 37 -12.66 -11.10 0.30
CA HIS A 37 -13.23 -10.37 -0.83
C HIS A 37 -12.40 -9.10 -1.06
N VAL A 38 -11.78 -8.97 -2.24
CA VAL A 38 -10.83 -7.89 -2.53
C VAL A 38 -11.43 -6.86 -3.48
N ILE A 39 -11.49 -5.62 -3.02
CA ILE A 39 -11.82 -4.46 -3.82
C ILE A 39 -10.50 -3.95 -4.43
N VAL A 40 -10.33 -4.21 -5.72
CA VAL A 40 -9.18 -3.79 -6.52
C VAL A 40 -9.42 -2.35 -6.96
N SER A 41 -8.60 -1.40 -6.50
CA SER A 41 -8.84 0.02 -6.79
C SER A 41 -7.64 0.70 -7.42
N SER A 42 -7.90 1.53 -8.41
CA SER A 42 -6.97 2.51 -8.98
C SER A 42 -7.74 3.62 -9.71
N ARG A 43 -7.01 4.57 -10.34
CA ARG A 43 -7.62 5.70 -11.07
C ARG A 43 -8.51 5.30 -12.25
N LYS A 44 -8.20 4.16 -12.88
CA LYS A 44 -8.90 3.63 -14.07
C LYS A 44 -9.47 2.27 -13.72
N VAL A 45 -10.77 2.11 -13.89
CA VAL A 45 -11.47 0.87 -13.54
C VAL A 45 -11.07 -0.29 -14.45
N GLU A 46 -10.74 -0.02 -15.73
CA GLU A 46 -10.41 -1.06 -16.70
C GLU A 46 -9.21 -1.91 -16.25
N GLY A 47 -8.15 -1.26 -15.73
CA GLY A 47 -6.99 -1.98 -15.21
C GLY A 47 -7.28 -2.74 -13.90
N CYS A 48 -8.25 -2.27 -13.11
CA CYS A 48 -8.69 -2.96 -11.89
C CYS A 48 -9.54 -4.18 -12.24
N GLN A 49 -10.39 -4.05 -13.28
CA GLN A 49 -11.26 -5.14 -13.73
C GLN A 49 -10.45 -6.35 -14.21
N VAL A 50 -9.36 -6.12 -14.96
CA VAL A 50 -8.46 -7.21 -15.39
C VAL A 50 -7.97 -8.02 -14.17
N ILE A 51 -7.50 -7.34 -13.11
CA ILE A 51 -7.00 -8.03 -11.92
C ILE A 51 -8.13 -8.70 -11.13
N ALA A 52 -9.29 -8.07 -11.05
CA ALA A 52 -10.47 -8.69 -10.42
C ALA A 52 -10.89 -9.96 -11.15
N ASP A 53 -10.93 -9.95 -12.48
CA ASP A 53 -11.26 -11.11 -13.31
C ASP A 53 -10.23 -12.24 -13.16
N GLU A 54 -8.94 -11.93 -13.08
CA GLU A 54 -7.87 -12.90 -12.81
C GLU A 54 -8.02 -13.54 -11.43
N ILE A 55 -8.36 -12.75 -10.39
CA ILE A 55 -8.64 -13.26 -9.04
C ILE A 55 -9.84 -14.21 -9.07
N ILE A 56 -10.93 -13.83 -9.73
CA ILE A 56 -12.15 -14.64 -9.85
C ILE A 56 -11.85 -15.95 -10.62
N ALA A 57 -11.09 -15.86 -11.72
CA ALA A 57 -10.68 -17.04 -12.50
C ALA A 57 -9.81 -18.02 -11.69
N ALA A 58 -9.04 -17.50 -10.71
CA ALA A 58 -8.27 -18.33 -9.78
C ALA A 58 -9.11 -18.88 -8.59
N GLY A 59 -10.43 -18.66 -8.57
CA GLY A 59 -11.34 -19.13 -7.52
C GLY A 59 -11.44 -18.20 -6.31
N GLY A 60 -10.88 -17.00 -6.37
CA GLY A 60 -11.00 -15.96 -5.35
C GLY A 60 -12.26 -15.11 -5.52
N SER A 61 -12.38 -14.07 -4.69
CA SER A 61 -13.49 -13.13 -4.73
C SER A 61 -12.96 -11.70 -4.85
N ALA A 62 -13.37 -10.97 -5.89
CA ALA A 62 -12.92 -9.60 -6.10
C ALA A 62 -13.93 -8.77 -6.90
N GLU A 63 -13.77 -7.46 -6.82
CA GLU A 63 -14.43 -6.47 -7.67
C GLU A 63 -13.52 -5.27 -7.93
N ALA A 64 -13.88 -4.46 -8.91
CA ALA A 64 -13.13 -3.27 -9.30
C ALA A 64 -13.90 -1.99 -8.92
N ILE A 65 -13.21 -1.04 -8.25
CA ILE A 65 -13.74 0.30 -7.98
C ILE A 65 -12.69 1.34 -8.41
N ALA A 66 -13.09 2.29 -9.27
CA ALA A 66 -12.23 3.42 -9.61
C ALA A 66 -12.14 4.40 -8.43
N CYS A 67 -10.90 4.76 -8.04
CA CYS A 67 -10.66 5.80 -7.05
C CYS A 67 -9.29 6.44 -7.28
N HIS A 68 -9.27 7.73 -7.58
CA HIS A 68 -8.06 8.55 -7.52
C HIS A 68 -7.90 9.10 -6.11
N ILE A 69 -7.01 8.52 -5.31
CA ILE A 69 -6.87 8.89 -3.88
C ILE A 69 -6.38 10.33 -3.64
N GLY A 70 -5.97 11.06 -4.67
CA GLY A 70 -5.71 12.51 -4.61
C GLY A 70 -6.97 13.36 -4.73
N GLU A 71 -8.13 12.78 -5.04
CA GLU A 71 -9.42 13.49 -5.23
C GLU A 71 -10.38 13.09 -4.11
N MET A 72 -10.80 14.08 -3.32
CA MET A 72 -11.55 13.83 -2.09
C MET A 72 -12.96 13.28 -2.35
N ASP A 73 -13.61 13.77 -3.39
CA ASP A 73 -14.92 13.30 -3.86
C ASP A 73 -14.88 11.82 -4.30
N GLN A 74 -13.78 11.40 -4.94
CA GLN A 74 -13.61 10.01 -5.35
C GLN A 74 -13.34 9.09 -4.15
N ILE A 75 -12.65 9.57 -3.12
CA ILE A 75 -12.50 8.83 -1.86
C ILE A 75 -13.88 8.64 -1.21
N GLU A 76 -14.64 9.71 -1.06
CA GLU A 76 -15.98 9.66 -0.46
C GLU A 76 -16.90 8.68 -1.20
N ASN A 77 -16.98 8.79 -2.53
CA ASN A 77 -17.75 7.88 -3.38
C ASN A 77 -17.28 6.42 -3.28
N CYS A 78 -15.98 6.17 -3.22
CA CYS A 78 -15.43 4.82 -3.05
C CYS A 78 -15.91 4.18 -1.74
N PHE A 79 -15.81 4.88 -0.63
CA PHE A 79 -16.24 4.36 0.67
C PHE A 79 -17.76 4.26 0.81
N GLN A 80 -18.52 5.15 0.15
CA GLN A 80 -19.98 5.02 0.07
C GLN A 80 -20.37 3.72 -0.65
N GLN A 81 -19.80 3.42 -1.81
CA GLN A 81 -20.04 2.17 -2.53
C GLN A 81 -19.70 0.93 -1.68
N ILE A 82 -18.56 0.97 -0.94
CA ILE A 82 -18.17 -0.11 -0.05
C ILE A 82 -19.18 -0.30 1.08
N GLU A 83 -19.62 0.80 1.71
CA GLU A 83 -20.59 0.74 2.79
C GLU A 83 -21.96 0.23 2.31
N GLU A 84 -22.45 0.71 1.17
CA GLU A 84 -23.72 0.29 0.58
C GLU A 84 -23.71 -1.20 0.20
N LYS A 85 -22.61 -1.69 -0.38
CA LYS A 85 -22.54 -3.05 -0.92
C LYS A 85 -22.16 -4.10 0.12
N HIS A 86 -21.23 -3.78 1.02
CA HIS A 86 -20.64 -4.73 1.96
C HIS A 86 -20.99 -4.43 3.42
N GLY A 87 -21.42 -3.21 3.74
CA GLY A 87 -21.71 -2.76 5.11
C GLY A 87 -20.46 -2.66 6.01
N LYS A 88 -19.27 -3.05 5.53
CA LYS A 88 -18.04 -3.12 6.32
C LYS A 88 -16.78 -2.98 5.48
N LEU A 89 -15.68 -2.67 6.15
CA LEU A 89 -14.32 -2.82 5.64
C LEU A 89 -13.44 -3.38 6.76
N ASP A 90 -12.76 -4.50 6.51
CA ASP A 90 -11.88 -5.14 7.48
C ASP A 90 -10.40 -4.77 7.27
N ILE A 91 -9.99 -4.57 6.00
CA ILE A 91 -8.60 -4.34 5.62
C ILE A 91 -8.53 -3.20 4.62
N LEU A 92 -7.67 -2.20 4.89
CA LEU A 92 -7.32 -1.14 3.94
C LEU A 92 -5.83 -1.19 3.65
N VAL A 93 -5.46 -1.32 2.38
CA VAL A 93 -4.07 -1.22 1.92
C VAL A 93 -3.91 0.07 1.10
N ASN A 94 -3.29 1.08 1.72
CA ASN A 94 -2.88 2.30 1.05
C ASN A 94 -1.57 2.04 0.30
N ASN A 95 -1.66 1.73 -0.99
CA ASN A 95 -0.50 1.42 -1.83
C ASN A 95 -0.35 2.38 -3.03
N ALA A 96 -1.43 3.00 -3.52
CA ALA A 96 -1.34 3.95 -4.62
C ALA A 96 -0.37 5.10 -4.30
N ALA A 97 0.56 5.40 -5.21
CA ALA A 97 1.53 6.46 -5.01
C ALA A 97 1.79 7.25 -6.31
N ALA A 98 2.31 8.47 -6.16
CA ALA A 98 2.81 9.31 -7.22
C ALA A 98 4.27 9.70 -6.96
N ASN A 99 5.07 9.68 -8.03
CA ASN A 99 6.42 10.25 -8.08
C ASN A 99 6.64 10.80 -9.50
N PRO A 100 6.03 11.96 -9.84
CA PRO A 100 6.05 12.50 -11.21
C PRO A 100 7.38 13.14 -11.58
N TYR A 101 8.26 13.39 -10.61
CA TYR A 101 9.53 14.07 -10.81
C TYR A 101 10.69 13.23 -10.28
N PHE A 102 11.69 13.04 -11.14
CA PHE A 102 12.95 12.39 -10.80
C PHE A 102 14.09 13.33 -11.21
N GLY A 103 14.70 14.03 -10.25
CA GLY A 103 15.70 15.06 -10.50
C GLY A 103 16.15 15.77 -9.22
N HIS A 104 17.06 16.76 -9.36
CA HIS A 104 17.61 17.48 -8.23
C HIS A 104 16.51 18.21 -7.44
N VAL A 105 16.59 18.18 -6.12
CA VAL A 105 15.52 18.69 -5.24
C VAL A 105 15.25 20.19 -5.44
N LEU A 106 16.26 20.99 -5.78
CA LEU A 106 16.11 22.43 -6.04
C LEU A 106 15.33 22.73 -7.34
N ASP A 107 15.21 21.78 -8.25
CA ASP A 107 14.51 21.92 -9.53
C ASP A 107 13.08 21.37 -9.47
N THR A 108 12.60 20.96 -8.28
CA THR A 108 11.23 20.46 -8.09
C THR A 108 10.22 21.59 -8.33
N ASP A 109 9.38 21.46 -9.35
CA ASP A 109 8.32 22.43 -9.60
C ASP A 109 7.11 22.24 -8.68
N LEU A 110 6.28 23.29 -8.58
CA LEU A 110 5.10 23.30 -7.72
C LEU A 110 4.07 22.21 -8.10
N SER A 111 3.91 21.91 -9.37
CA SER A 111 2.95 20.90 -9.84
C SER A 111 3.36 19.50 -9.43
N ALA A 112 4.64 19.15 -9.58
CA ALA A 112 5.19 17.88 -9.13
C ALA A 112 5.12 17.75 -7.60
N PHE A 113 5.47 18.82 -6.86
CA PHE A 113 5.31 18.89 -5.42
C PHE A 113 3.87 18.63 -5.00
N GLN A 114 2.94 19.44 -5.52
CA GLN A 114 1.52 19.37 -5.14
C GLN A 114 0.94 17.97 -5.41
N LYS A 115 1.17 17.45 -6.64
CA LYS A 115 0.69 16.11 -6.99
C LYS A 115 1.22 15.01 -6.10
N THR A 116 2.50 15.09 -5.71
CA THR A 116 3.11 14.09 -4.83
C THR A 116 2.51 14.16 -3.43
N VAL A 117 2.31 15.36 -2.88
CA VAL A 117 1.68 15.57 -1.58
C VAL A 117 0.21 15.17 -1.58
N ASP A 118 -0.54 15.56 -2.61
CA ASP A 118 -1.96 15.25 -2.73
C ASP A 118 -2.23 13.74 -2.73
N VAL A 119 -1.42 12.97 -3.47
CA VAL A 119 -1.59 11.53 -3.54
C VAL A 119 -0.99 10.82 -2.32
N ASN A 120 0.28 11.10 -1.99
CA ASN A 120 1.02 10.28 -1.03
C ASN A 120 0.75 10.67 0.44
N VAL A 121 0.35 11.92 0.70
CA VAL A 121 0.08 12.39 2.07
C VAL A 121 -1.41 12.59 2.28
N ARG A 122 -2.02 13.56 1.56
CA ARG A 122 -3.45 13.86 1.71
C ARG A 122 -4.31 12.64 1.41
N GLY A 123 -4.04 11.93 0.31
CA GLY A 123 -4.77 10.73 -0.09
C GLY A 123 -4.69 9.63 0.96
N TYR A 124 -3.50 9.26 1.43
CA TYR A 124 -3.34 8.25 2.48
C TYR A 124 -4.04 8.63 3.77
N PHE A 125 -3.96 9.91 4.16
CA PHE A 125 -4.60 10.39 5.37
C PHE A 125 -6.13 10.23 5.29
N PHE A 126 -6.77 10.72 4.23
CA PHE A 126 -8.22 10.67 4.11
C PHE A 126 -8.76 9.28 3.75
N MET A 127 -8.02 8.46 3.03
CA MET A 127 -8.32 7.01 2.91
C MET A 127 -8.33 6.35 4.28
N SER A 128 -7.34 6.64 5.13
CA SER A 128 -7.26 6.09 6.49
C SER A 128 -8.37 6.62 7.39
N VAL A 129 -8.77 7.89 7.26
CA VAL A 129 -9.91 8.47 7.98
C VAL A 129 -11.22 7.79 7.58
N ALA A 130 -11.48 7.67 6.28
CA ALA A 130 -12.72 7.06 5.78
C ALA A 130 -12.79 5.56 6.13
N GLY A 131 -11.70 4.82 5.88
CA GLY A 131 -11.60 3.40 6.25
C GLY A 131 -11.71 3.17 7.75
N GLY A 132 -11.02 3.98 8.55
CA GLY A 132 -11.08 3.91 10.01
C GLY A 132 -12.48 4.19 10.57
N LYS A 133 -13.23 5.13 9.99
CA LYS A 133 -14.63 5.38 10.36
C LYS A 133 -15.51 4.15 10.10
N LEU A 134 -15.35 3.50 8.95
CA LEU A 134 -16.10 2.30 8.62
C LEU A 134 -15.69 1.10 9.49
N MET A 135 -14.39 0.90 9.72
CA MET A 135 -13.86 -0.13 10.63
C MET A 135 -14.38 0.05 12.06
N LYS A 136 -14.42 1.30 12.56
CA LYS A 136 -14.94 1.60 13.91
C LYS A 136 -16.39 1.14 14.09
N LYS A 137 -17.26 1.30 13.07
CA LYS A 137 -18.67 0.85 13.10
C LYS A 137 -18.75 -0.68 13.25
N ASN A 138 -17.74 -1.42 12.77
CA ASN A 138 -17.73 -2.88 12.68
C ASN A 138 -16.78 -3.54 13.70
N GLY A 139 -16.36 -2.82 14.74
CA GLY A 139 -15.59 -3.35 15.87
C GLY A 139 -14.08 -3.47 15.64
N GLY A 140 -13.54 -2.90 14.56
CA GLY A 140 -12.10 -2.84 14.31
C GLY A 140 -11.70 -3.18 12.88
N GLY A 141 -10.40 -3.26 12.62
CA GLY A 141 -9.84 -3.56 11.31
C GLY A 141 -8.33 -3.34 11.22
N ASN A 142 -7.80 -3.40 10.01
CA ASN A 142 -6.37 -3.28 9.75
C ASN A 142 -6.09 -2.27 8.63
N ILE A 143 -5.26 -1.28 8.89
CA ILE A 143 -4.77 -0.34 7.87
C ILE A 143 -3.29 -0.64 7.65
N ILE A 144 -2.91 -0.88 6.40
CA ILE A 144 -1.52 -1.12 5.99
C ILE A 144 -1.11 -0.03 5.00
N ASN A 145 -0.11 0.76 5.38
CA ASN A 145 0.43 1.82 4.54
C ASN A 145 1.69 1.33 3.82
N VAL A 146 1.71 1.38 2.50
CA VAL A 146 2.93 1.10 1.73
C VAL A 146 3.75 2.38 1.66
N ALA A 147 4.72 2.48 2.57
CA ALA A 147 5.70 3.57 2.61
C ALA A 147 6.85 3.33 1.61
N SER A 148 8.09 3.39 2.03
CA SER A 148 9.31 3.06 1.27
C SER A 148 10.51 3.12 2.20
N VAL A 149 11.60 2.45 1.87
CA VAL A 149 12.94 2.70 2.46
C VAL A 149 13.36 4.15 2.30
N ASN A 150 12.89 4.82 1.24
CA ASN A 150 13.15 6.26 1.01
C ASN A 150 12.48 7.17 2.07
N GLY A 151 11.57 6.66 2.86
CA GLY A 151 11.04 7.37 4.03
C GLY A 151 11.97 7.34 5.24
N VAL A 152 13.02 6.51 5.22
CA VAL A 152 14.05 6.36 6.26
C VAL A 152 15.36 6.99 5.79
N ILE A 153 15.85 6.58 4.63
CA ILE A 153 17.03 7.15 3.95
C ILE A 153 16.56 7.74 2.63
N PRO A 154 16.65 9.08 2.43
CA PRO A 154 16.19 9.69 1.18
C PRO A 154 16.92 9.12 -0.04
N GLY A 155 16.15 8.80 -1.08
CA GLY A 155 16.71 8.38 -2.36
C GLY A 155 17.20 9.56 -3.19
N ASP A 156 18.33 9.40 -3.85
CA ASP A 156 18.87 10.41 -4.77
C ASP A 156 17.85 10.76 -5.85
N PHE A 157 17.72 12.05 -6.16
CA PHE A 157 16.78 12.59 -7.14
C PHE A 157 15.29 12.32 -6.87
N GLN A 158 14.94 11.90 -5.65
CA GLN A 158 13.58 11.60 -5.21
C GLN A 158 13.17 12.43 -3.98
N GLY A 159 13.61 13.69 -3.89
CA GLY A 159 13.46 14.52 -2.70
C GLY A 159 12.05 14.60 -2.16
N ILE A 160 11.07 15.12 -2.94
CA ILE A 160 9.68 15.24 -2.48
C ILE A 160 9.02 13.88 -2.22
N TYR A 161 9.33 12.86 -3.02
CA TYR A 161 8.83 11.50 -2.77
C TYR A 161 9.30 10.98 -1.42
N SER A 162 10.60 11.09 -1.11
CA SER A 162 11.17 10.66 0.17
C SER A 162 10.52 11.38 1.35
N ILE A 163 10.32 12.70 1.25
CA ILE A 163 9.61 13.49 2.26
C ILE A 163 8.20 12.95 2.49
N THR A 164 7.44 12.66 1.43
CA THR A 164 6.09 12.12 1.58
C THR A 164 6.08 10.73 2.19
N LYS A 165 7.09 9.88 1.91
CA LYS A 165 7.19 8.55 2.50
C LYS A 165 7.60 8.58 3.99
N SER A 166 8.40 9.58 4.41
CA SER A 166 8.62 9.86 5.84
C SER A 166 7.32 10.31 6.52
N ALA A 167 6.52 11.14 5.87
CA ALA A 167 5.20 11.53 6.38
C ALA A 167 4.26 10.33 6.55
N VAL A 168 4.27 9.35 5.63
CA VAL A 168 3.48 8.11 5.75
C VAL A 168 3.93 7.27 6.95
N ILE A 169 5.23 7.21 7.25
CA ILE A 169 5.75 6.54 8.45
C ILE A 169 5.23 7.23 9.72
N ALA A 170 5.28 8.55 9.78
CA ALA A 170 4.75 9.32 10.92
C ALA A 170 3.22 9.13 11.05
N MET A 171 2.49 9.22 9.94
CA MET A 171 1.05 8.97 9.86
C MET A 171 0.67 7.58 10.40
N THR A 172 1.41 6.55 10.04
CA THR A 172 1.20 5.18 10.52
C THR A 172 1.23 5.12 12.04
N LYS A 173 2.22 5.74 12.66
CA LYS A 173 2.37 5.78 14.13
C LYS A 173 1.24 6.59 14.80
N THR A 174 0.85 7.71 14.20
CA THR A 174 -0.25 8.56 14.70
C THR A 174 -1.57 7.81 14.70
N PHE A 175 -1.96 7.23 13.55
CA PHE A 175 -3.20 6.45 13.47
C PHE A 175 -3.16 5.21 14.34
N ALA A 176 -2.03 4.52 14.44
CA ALA A 176 -1.88 3.36 15.32
C ALA A 176 -2.17 3.72 16.78
N LYS A 177 -1.60 4.85 17.26
CA LYS A 177 -1.79 5.30 18.64
C LYS A 177 -3.24 5.69 18.95
N GLU A 178 -3.88 6.42 18.03
CA GLU A 178 -5.22 6.96 18.25
C GLU A 178 -6.32 5.93 17.98
N CYS A 179 -6.09 4.98 17.05
CA CYS A 179 -7.11 4.01 16.63
C CYS A 179 -7.03 2.67 17.37
N ALA A 180 -5.94 2.37 18.10
CA ALA A 180 -5.82 1.13 18.85
C ALA A 180 -6.99 0.87 19.85
N PRO A 181 -7.48 1.88 20.61
CA PRO A 181 -8.65 1.68 21.48
C PRO A 181 -9.95 1.35 20.74
N LEU A 182 -9.99 1.56 19.43
CA LEU A 182 -11.11 1.26 18.54
C LEU A 182 -11.00 -0.14 17.90
N GLY A 183 -10.02 -0.95 18.30
CA GLY A 183 -9.74 -2.25 17.69
C GLY A 183 -9.10 -2.16 16.29
N ILE A 184 -8.57 -1.00 15.90
CA ILE A 184 -7.95 -0.80 14.59
C ILE A 184 -6.42 -0.81 14.73
N ARG A 185 -5.75 -1.71 14.02
CA ARG A 185 -4.30 -1.76 13.93
C ARG A 185 -3.84 -1.03 12.67
N VAL A 186 -2.75 -0.27 12.79
CA VAL A 186 -2.19 0.48 11.65
C VAL A 186 -0.69 0.23 11.60
N ASN A 187 -0.20 -0.28 10.47
CA ASN A 187 1.21 -0.63 10.27
C ASN A 187 1.68 -0.19 8.89
N ALA A 188 2.98 -0.18 8.67
CA ALA A 188 3.57 0.15 7.38
C ALA A 188 4.46 -0.98 6.85
N LEU A 189 4.40 -1.18 5.53
CA LEU A 189 5.38 -1.91 4.74
C LEU A 189 6.35 -0.88 4.15
N LEU A 190 7.64 -1.13 4.25
CA LEU A 190 8.70 -0.33 3.63
C LEU A 190 9.41 -1.16 2.55
N PRO A 191 8.92 -1.12 1.30
CA PRO A 191 9.60 -1.76 0.19
C PRO A 191 10.96 -1.12 -0.10
N GLY A 192 11.96 -1.98 -0.40
CA GLY A 192 13.17 -1.59 -1.11
C GLY A 192 12.95 -1.49 -2.63
N LEU A 193 14.03 -1.56 -3.39
CA LEU A 193 13.98 -1.59 -4.84
C LEU A 193 13.17 -2.81 -5.31
N THR A 194 12.03 -2.56 -5.94
CA THR A 194 11.11 -3.57 -6.44
C THR A 194 10.90 -3.38 -7.94
N ASP A 195 11.00 -4.45 -8.71
CA ASP A 195 10.86 -4.41 -10.18
C ASP A 195 9.40 -4.16 -10.56
N THR A 196 9.09 -2.91 -10.83
CA THR A 196 7.75 -2.43 -11.19
C THR A 196 7.85 -1.34 -12.25
N LYS A 197 6.76 -1.13 -12.98
CA LYS A 197 6.68 0.03 -13.87
C LYS A 197 6.86 1.37 -13.16
N PHE A 198 6.56 1.45 -11.85
CA PHE A 198 6.77 2.63 -11.03
C PHE A 198 8.27 2.92 -10.82
N ALA A 199 9.08 1.86 -10.69
CA ALA A 199 10.52 1.95 -10.49
C ALA A 199 11.32 1.99 -11.82
N SER A 200 10.65 2.03 -12.99
CA SER A 200 11.30 1.93 -14.30
C SER A 200 12.39 2.99 -14.53
N ALA A 201 12.25 4.20 -13.98
CA ALA A 201 13.30 5.22 -14.06
C ALA A 201 14.63 4.77 -13.41
N LEU A 202 14.57 3.87 -12.43
CA LEU A 202 15.74 3.27 -11.76
C LEU A 202 16.18 1.96 -12.42
N THR A 203 15.22 1.12 -12.85
CA THR A 203 15.49 -0.23 -13.33
C THR A 203 15.80 -0.31 -14.83
N SER A 204 15.45 0.72 -15.63
CA SER A 204 15.74 0.76 -17.05
C SER A 204 17.15 1.29 -17.42
N ASN A 205 17.89 1.80 -16.45
CA ASN A 205 19.27 2.26 -16.64
C ASN A 205 20.25 1.35 -15.91
N ASP A 206 21.00 0.56 -16.65
CA ASP A 206 21.94 -0.45 -16.09
C ASP A 206 22.97 0.16 -15.12
N ALA A 207 23.44 1.39 -15.37
CA ALA A 207 24.41 2.04 -14.49
C ALA A 207 23.77 2.43 -13.15
N ILE A 208 22.56 3.00 -13.17
CA ILE A 208 21.80 3.37 -11.97
C ILE A 208 21.41 2.11 -11.20
N LEU A 209 20.92 1.08 -11.91
CA LEU A 209 20.56 -0.19 -11.31
C LEU A 209 21.76 -0.86 -10.62
N LYS A 210 22.92 -0.90 -11.29
CA LYS A 210 24.16 -1.45 -10.73
C LYS A 210 24.61 -0.69 -9.48
N GLN A 211 24.50 0.63 -9.49
CA GLN A 211 24.81 1.46 -8.32
C GLN A 211 23.84 1.18 -7.17
N ALA A 212 22.53 1.14 -7.42
CA ALA A 212 21.53 0.80 -6.41
C ALA A 212 21.80 -0.59 -5.79
N MET A 213 22.16 -1.58 -6.63
CA MET A 213 22.46 -2.94 -6.17
C MET A 213 23.73 -3.05 -5.31
N MET A 214 24.65 -2.08 -5.36
CA MET A 214 25.80 -2.07 -4.44
C MET A 214 25.36 -1.92 -2.99
N HIS A 215 24.26 -1.20 -2.76
CA HIS A 215 23.70 -0.95 -1.43
C HIS A 215 22.64 -1.98 -0.99
N ILE A 216 22.33 -2.98 -1.82
CA ILE A 216 21.40 -4.05 -1.46
C ILE A 216 22.19 -5.33 -1.18
N PRO A 217 22.29 -5.82 0.08
CA PRO A 217 22.98 -7.06 0.42
C PRO A 217 22.56 -8.28 -0.39
N MET A 218 21.25 -8.43 -0.69
CA MET A 218 20.74 -9.53 -1.50
C MET A 218 21.06 -9.41 -3.01
N LYS A 219 21.69 -8.31 -3.46
CA LYS A 219 22.18 -8.07 -4.82
C LYS A 219 21.17 -8.26 -5.94
N ARG A 220 19.90 -8.00 -5.68
CA ARG A 220 18.81 -8.00 -6.67
C ARG A 220 17.69 -7.06 -6.27
N ALA A 221 16.90 -6.64 -7.24
CA ALA A 221 15.59 -6.08 -6.98
C ALA A 221 14.62 -7.18 -6.50
N ALA A 222 13.64 -6.81 -5.70
CA ALA A 222 12.57 -7.71 -5.35
C ALA A 222 11.53 -7.80 -6.48
N MET A 223 10.82 -8.92 -6.56
CA MET A 223 9.61 -9.03 -7.34
C MET A 223 8.42 -8.44 -6.54
N PRO A 224 7.40 -7.88 -7.22
CA PRO A 224 6.23 -7.29 -6.55
C PRO A 224 5.55 -8.22 -5.54
N GLU A 225 5.46 -9.51 -5.87
CA GLU A 225 4.82 -10.54 -5.05
C GLU A 225 5.55 -10.78 -3.72
N GLU A 226 6.85 -10.49 -3.65
CA GLU A 226 7.64 -10.65 -2.43
C GLU A 226 7.22 -9.67 -1.32
N MET A 227 6.50 -8.60 -1.69
CA MET A 227 5.92 -7.64 -0.75
C MET A 227 4.64 -8.16 -0.09
N ALA A 228 3.90 -9.02 -0.79
CA ALA A 228 2.55 -9.39 -0.41
C ALA A 228 2.48 -10.25 0.88
N GLY A 229 3.48 -11.09 1.14
CA GLY A 229 3.54 -11.93 2.34
C GLY A 229 3.53 -11.12 3.64
N THR A 230 4.26 -10.01 3.67
CA THR A 230 4.25 -9.10 4.83
C THR A 230 2.90 -8.42 5.00
N VAL A 231 2.23 -8.05 3.91
CA VAL A 231 0.89 -7.47 3.98
C VAL A 231 -0.13 -8.50 4.48
N LEU A 232 -0.06 -9.76 4.04
CA LEU A 232 -0.90 -10.83 4.57
C LEU A 232 -0.68 -11.03 6.08
N TYR A 233 0.56 -11.02 6.55
CA TYR A 233 0.86 -11.05 8.00
C TYR A 233 0.17 -9.88 8.72
N LEU A 234 0.34 -8.65 8.24
CA LEU A 234 -0.22 -7.45 8.88
C LEU A 234 -1.77 -7.40 8.81
N ALA A 235 -2.37 -7.99 7.77
CA ALA A 235 -3.81 -8.03 7.57
C ALA A 235 -4.51 -9.11 8.41
N SER A 236 -3.78 -10.10 8.91
CA SER A 236 -4.33 -11.29 9.56
C SER A 236 -4.18 -11.28 11.09
N ASP A 237 -4.74 -12.30 11.74
CA ASP A 237 -4.63 -12.51 13.19
C ASP A 237 -3.20 -12.88 13.62
N ALA A 238 -2.32 -13.27 12.70
CA ALA A 238 -0.91 -13.50 12.95
C ALA A 238 -0.21 -12.25 13.51
N SER A 239 -0.75 -11.06 13.26
CA SER A 239 -0.25 -9.77 13.74
C SER A 239 -1.17 -9.11 14.80
N SER A 240 -1.97 -9.88 15.52
CA SER A 240 -2.99 -9.37 16.46
C SER A 240 -2.44 -8.44 17.55
N TYR A 241 -1.16 -8.53 17.89
CA TYR A 241 -0.48 -7.63 18.85
C TYR A 241 0.55 -6.70 18.19
N THR A 242 0.39 -6.44 16.87
CA THR A 242 1.31 -5.60 16.08
C THR A 242 0.58 -4.37 15.58
N THR A 243 0.92 -3.18 16.11
CA THR A 243 0.43 -1.88 15.62
C THR A 243 1.52 -0.81 15.76
N GLY A 244 1.55 0.17 14.86
CA GLY A 244 2.53 1.26 14.82
C GLY A 244 3.90 0.85 14.28
N THR A 245 4.07 -0.38 13.77
CA THR A 245 5.36 -0.86 13.25
C THR A 245 5.55 -0.51 11.78
N CYS A 246 6.83 -0.43 11.41
CA CYS A 246 7.29 -0.34 10.02
C CYS A 246 8.13 -1.58 9.74
N ILE A 247 7.71 -2.40 8.78
CA ILE A 247 8.43 -3.62 8.40
C ILE A 247 9.16 -3.38 7.08
N ASN A 248 10.49 -3.48 7.12
CA ASN A 248 11.36 -3.36 5.95
C ASN A 248 11.32 -4.67 5.16
N VAL A 249 11.07 -4.57 3.85
CA VAL A 249 11.20 -5.66 2.88
C VAL A 249 12.05 -5.13 1.74
N ASP A 250 13.36 -5.09 1.96
CA ASP A 250 14.29 -4.24 1.23
C ASP A 250 15.60 -4.95 0.80
N GLY A 251 15.68 -6.25 1.01
CA GLY A 251 16.90 -7.01 0.71
C GLY A 251 18.13 -6.61 1.54
N GLY A 252 17.89 -5.94 2.68
CA GLY A 252 18.93 -5.45 3.59
C GLY A 252 19.42 -4.03 3.28
N TYR A 253 18.74 -3.29 2.41
CA TYR A 253 19.16 -1.94 2.01
C TYR A 253 19.38 -0.98 3.19
N LEU A 254 18.55 -1.05 4.22
CA LEU A 254 18.65 -0.18 5.40
C LEU A 254 19.71 -0.65 6.43
N LEU A 255 20.43 -1.72 6.18
CA LEU A 255 21.50 -2.22 7.06
C LEU A 255 22.88 -1.62 6.76
N VAL A 256 23.05 -0.96 5.62
CA VAL A 256 24.34 -0.47 5.10
C VAL A 256 24.28 1.03 4.83
#